data_3f438b3cc285228fa28fc3d51ee640a9
#
_entry.id   3f438b3cc285228fa28fc3d51ee640a9
#
_cell.length_a   1.000
_cell.length_b   1.000
_cell.length_c   1.000
_cell.angle_alpha   90.00
_cell.angle_beta   90.00
_cell.angle_gamma   90.00
#
_symmetry.space_group_name_H-M   'P 1'
#
loop_
_entity.id
_entity.type
_entity.pdbx_description
1 polymer ?
#
loop_
_entity_poly.entity_id
_entity_poly.type
_entity_poly.pdbx_seq_one_letter_code
_entity_poly.pdbx_strand_id
1 'polypeptide(L)'
;MPEHRSPAAPRWAHRLRRALSGALWLVALWWFGGWLWDQPFMGRPRMLWQINRMDAPVALPVPVQGVAAPRIADTWHGPRDGGTRRHEGTDIFAARGTRVRSSTVGIVASIREGGIGGKQVWVLGPARHRHYYAHLDGWAPELATGAVVQPGTLLGFV
;
A
#
# COMPACT_ATOMS: atom_id res chain seq x y z
N MET A 1 38.97 35.49 56.57
CA MET A 1 39.00 34.59 55.41
C MET A 1 38.14 35.22 54.31
N PRO A 2 38.66 35.63 53.13
CA PRO A 2 37.82 36.17 52.07
C PRO A 2 37.11 35.00 51.35
N GLU A 3 35.78 35.10 51.26
CA GLU A 3 34.96 34.19 50.46
C GLU A 3 35.30 34.33 48.98
N HIS A 4 35.79 33.27 48.38
CA HIS A 4 36.06 33.17 46.96
C HIS A 4 34.71 33.02 46.22
N ARG A 5 34.06 34.11 45.84
CA ARG A 5 32.89 34.09 44.95
C ARG A 5 33.32 33.69 43.57
N SER A 6 32.99 32.49 43.15
CA SER A 6 33.20 32.05 41.78
C SER A 6 32.46 32.98 40.81
N PRO A 7 33.09 33.40 39.70
CA PRO A 7 32.46 34.30 38.74
C PRO A 7 31.28 33.61 38.07
N ALA A 8 30.11 34.29 38.05
CA ALA A 8 28.92 33.79 37.36
C ALA A 8 29.17 33.58 35.86
N ALA A 9 28.72 32.47 35.33
CA ALA A 9 28.91 32.16 33.91
C ALA A 9 28.28 33.25 33.03
N PRO A 10 28.96 33.71 31.97
CA PRO A 10 28.49 34.78 31.11
C PRO A 10 27.21 34.37 30.35
N ARG A 11 26.30 35.32 30.15
CA ARG A 11 24.99 35.11 29.51
C ARG A 11 25.06 34.42 28.12
N TRP A 12 26.13 34.62 27.36
CA TRP A 12 26.35 33.95 26.08
C TRP A 12 26.58 32.44 26.24
N ALA A 13 27.20 31.98 27.32
CA ALA A 13 27.43 30.57 27.57
C ALA A 13 26.10 29.79 27.78
N HIS A 14 25.13 30.44 28.44
CA HIS A 14 23.77 29.83 28.58
C HIS A 14 23.01 29.77 27.23
N ARG A 15 23.16 30.82 26.39
CA ARG A 15 22.57 30.83 25.05
C ARG A 15 23.19 29.74 24.17
N LEU A 16 24.51 29.60 24.20
CA LEU A 16 25.24 28.59 23.44
C LEU A 16 24.83 27.14 23.90
N ARG A 17 24.80 26.92 25.20
CA ARG A 17 24.33 25.63 25.75
C ARG A 17 22.89 25.28 25.30
N ARG A 18 21.97 26.25 25.32
CA ARG A 18 20.58 26.03 24.85
C ARG A 18 20.55 25.74 23.33
N ALA A 19 21.33 26.45 22.54
CA ALA A 19 21.43 26.20 21.09
C ALA A 19 22.02 24.83 20.80
N LEU A 20 23.10 24.44 21.48
CA LEU A 20 23.73 23.13 21.32
C LEU A 20 22.78 22.00 21.79
N SER A 21 22.12 22.16 22.93
CA SER A 21 21.13 21.15 23.39
C SER A 21 19.96 21.05 22.41
N GLY A 22 19.46 22.17 21.86
CA GLY A 22 18.42 22.16 20.84
C GLY A 22 18.86 21.44 19.58
N ALA A 23 20.08 21.69 19.09
CA ALA A 23 20.64 20.98 17.93
C ALA A 23 20.79 19.47 18.17
N LEU A 24 21.28 19.08 19.35
CA LEU A 24 21.38 17.67 19.75
C LEU A 24 20.01 16.97 19.77
N TRP A 25 18.99 17.65 20.31
CA TRP A 25 17.63 17.11 20.30
C TRP A 25 17.06 16.95 18.87
N LEU A 26 17.32 17.91 17.98
CA LEU A 26 16.90 17.80 16.58
C LEU A 26 17.58 16.61 15.87
N VAL A 27 18.88 16.41 16.10
CA VAL A 27 19.62 15.27 15.56
C VAL A 27 19.07 13.96 16.14
N ALA A 28 18.82 13.89 17.46
CA ALA A 28 18.25 12.72 18.11
C ALA A 28 16.85 12.40 17.58
N LEU A 29 15.99 13.41 17.40
CA LEU A 29 14.65 13.23 16.82
C LEU A 29 14.71 12.78 15.37
N TRP A 30 15.63 13.32 14.57
CA TRP A 30 15.81 12.90 13.18
C TRP A 30 16.27 11.44 13.11
N TRP A 31 17.23 11.04 13.93
CA TRP A 31 17.72 9.67 14.03
C TRP A 31 16.65 8.69 14.50
N PHE A 32 15.93 9.07 15.56
CA PHE A 32 14.81 8.29 16.10
C PHE A 32 13.67 8.17 15.09
N GLY A 33 13.33 9.26 14.39
CA GLY A 33 12.34 9.25 13.32
C GLY A 33 12.70 8.32 12.17
N GLY A 34 13.96 8.32 11.74
CA GLY A 34 14.49 7.39 10.74
C GLY A 34 14.40 5.93 11.20
N TRP A 35 14.86 5.65 12.41
CA TRP A 35 14.76 4.32 13.00
C TRP A 35 13.29 3.85 13.12
N LEU A 36 12.39 4.72 13.59
CA LEU A 36 10.96 4.42 13.71
C LEU A 36 10.34 4.10 12.35
N TRP A 37 10.72 4.88 11.32
CA TRP A 37 10.25 4.68 9.95
C TRP A 37 10.59 3.29 9.40
N ASP A 38 11.70 2.71 9.81
CA ASP A 38 12.16 1.40 9.34
C ASP A 38 11.53 0.22 10.10
N GLN A 39 10.74 0.49 11.14
CA GLN A 39 10.09 -0.58 11.90
C GLN A 39 9.04 -1.34 11.07
N PRO A 40 8.86 -2.66 11.30
CA PRO A 40 7.90 -3.49 10.56
C PRO A 40 6.46 -2.96 10.60
N PHE A 41 6.02 -2.40 11.74
CA PHE A 41 4.66 -1.83 11.88
C PHE A 41 4.44 -0.57 11.02
N MET A 42 5.49 0.07 10.55
CA MET A 42 5.43 1.20 9.62
C MET A 42 5.22 0.77 8.14
N GLY A 43 5.15 -0.53 7.86
CA GLY A 43 4.97 -1.02 6.49
C GLY A 43 3.72 -0.46 5.80
N ARG A 44 2.58 -0.42 6.50
CA ARG A 44 1.33 0.17 5.98
C ARG A 44 1.42 1.69 5.79
N PRO A 45 1.82 2.50 6.79
CA PRO A 45 2.04 3.93 6.61
C PRO A 45 3.00 4.26 5.47
N ARG A 46 4.12 3.55 5.38
CA ARG A 46 5.08 3.71 4.27
C ARG A 46 4.44 3.44 2.92
N MET A 47 3.71 2.34 2.79
CA MET A 47 3.03 1.99 1.55
C MET A 47 1.97 3.03 1.17
N LEU A 48 1.15 3.49 2.13
CA LEU A 48 0.17 4.57 1.90
C LEU A 48 0.85 5.86 1.42
N TRP A 49 1.98 6.21 2.00
CA TRP A 49 2.76 7.37 1.59
C TRP A 49 3.32 7.18 0.17
N GLN A 50 3.83 5.98 -0.15
CA GLN A 50 4.38 5.66 -1.47
C GLN A 50 3.30 5.72 -2.55
N ILE A 51 2.18 5.02 -2.40
CA ILE A 51 1.11 4.99 -3.41
C ILE A 51 0.48 6.36 -3.67
N ASN A 52 0.49 7.27 -2.67
CA ASN A 52 0.03 8.65 -2.85
C ASN A 52 0.99 9.50 -3.71
N ARG A 53 2.25 9.07 -3.87
CA ARG A 53 3.28 9.76 -4.65
C ARG A 53 3.59 9.09 -5.99
N MET A 54 3.10 7.88 -6.18
CA MET A 54 3.28 7.14 -7.42
C MET A 54 2.21 7.56 -8.43
N ASP A 55 2.61 7.74 -9.67
CA ASP A 55 1.67 7.92 -10.78
C ASP A 55 0.89 6.63 -11.04
N ALA A 56 -0.27 6.78 -11.66
CA ALA A 56 -1.05 5.64 -12.14
C ALA A 56 -0.22 4.84 -13.16
N PRO A 57 -0.16 3.51 -13.05
CA PRO A 57 0.58 2.70 -14.00
C PRO A 57 -0.07 2.77 -15.39
N VAL A 58 0.75 2.95 -16.42
CA VAL A 58 0.30 2.97 -17.83
C VAL A 58 -0.13 1.57 -18.29
N ALA A 59 0.51 0.53 -17.75
CA ALA A 59 0.21 -0.86 -18.05
C ALA A 59 0.28 -1.71 -16.80
N LEU A 60 -0.57 -2.72 -16.73
CA LEU A 60 -0.66 -3.65 -15.60
C LEU A 60 -0.38 -5.08 -16.11
N PRO A 61 0.37 -5.90 -15.39
CA PRO A 61 0.49 -7.31 -15.68
C PRO A 61 -0.88 -8.00 -15.55
N VAL A 62 -1.11 -9.00 -16.41
CA VAL A 62 -2.33 -9.82 -16.35
C VAL A 62 -2.37 -10.57 -15.02
N PRO A 63 -3.46 -10.43 -14.23
CA PRO A 63 -3.54 -11.02 -12.89
C PRO A 63 -3.72 -12.53 -12.89
N VAL A 64 -4.24 -13.12 -13.96
CA VAL A 64 -4.55 -14.55 -14.06
C VAL A 64 -3.36 -15.29 -14.67
N GLN A 65 -2.81 -16.23 -13.91
CA GLN A 65 -1.61 -16.96 -14.30
C GLN A 65 -1.84 -17.74 -15.61
N GLY A 66 -0.89 -17.62 -16.55
CA GLY A 66 -0.93 -18.35 -17.83
C GLY A 66 -1.83 -17.73 -18.90
N VAL A 67 -2.53 -16.64 -18.60
CA VAL A 67 -3.33 -15.90 -19.57
C VAL A 67 -2.48 -14.75 -20.16
N ALA A 68 -2.29 -14.76 -21.48
CA ALA A 68 -1.60 -13.69 -22.18
C ALA A 68 -2.58 -12.54 -22.52
N ALA A 69 -2.11 -11.28 -22.48
CA ALA A 69 -2.94 -10.11 -22.74
C ALA A 69 -3.74 -10.16 -24.05
N PRO A 70 -3.20 -10.65 -25.21
CA PRO A 70 -3.96 -10.75 -26.45
C PRO A 70 -5.13 -11.75 -26.41
N ARG A 71 -5.21 -12.61 -25.38
CA ARG A 71 -6.30 -13.58 -25.20
C ARG A 71 -7.43 -13.04 -24.32
N ILE A 72 -7.31 -11.83 -23.82
CA ILE A 72 -8.33 -11.18 -23.01
C ILE A 72 -9.29 -10.47 -23.96
N ALA A 73 -10.56 -10.87 -23.95
CA ALA A 73 -11.60 -10.18 -24.71
C ALA A 73 -11.91 -8.80 -24.09
N ASP A 74 -12.16 -7.82 -24.93
CA ASP A 74 -12.67 -6.54 -24.45
C ASP A 74 -14.15 -6.69 -24.08
N THR A 75 -14.40 -6.78 -22.80
CA THR A 75 -15.74 -6.89 -22.21
C THR A 75 -16.18 -5.61 -21.49
N TRP A 76 -15.36 -4.54 -21.55
CA TRP A 76 -15.66 -3.25 -20.93
C TRP A 76 -16.92 -2.64 -21.53
N HIS A 77 -17.80 -2.11 -20.69
CA HIS A 77 -19.11 -1.54 -21.05
C HIS A 77 -20.06 -2.48 -21.80
N GLY A 78 -19.75 -3.77 -21.91
CA GLY A 78 -20.66 -4.78 -22.43
C GLY A 78 -22.00 -4.82 -21.65
N PRO A 79 -23.14 -5.11 -22.30
CA PRO A 79 -24.44 -5.16 -21.62
C PRO A 79 -24.46 -6.33 -20.61
N ARG A 80 -25.07 -6.09 -19.44
CA ARG A 80 -25.34 -7.07 -18.38
C ARG A 80 -26.81 -6.99 -17.97
N ASP A 81 -27.31 -8.08 -17.40
CA ASP A 81 -28.67 -8.14 -16.83
C ASP A 81 -29.76 -7.69 -17.84
N GLY A 82 -29.72 -8.22 -19.06
CA GLY A 82 -30.66 -7.82 -20.11
C GLY A 82 -30.48 -6.40 -20.64
N GLY A 83 -29.32 -5.78 -20.43
CA GLY A 83 -29.00 -4.42 -20.88
C GLY A 83 -29.27 -3.34 -19.84
N THR A 84 -29.75 -3.69 -18.66
CA THR A 84 -30.05 -2.74 -17.57
C THR A 84 -28.80 -2.20 -16.89
N ARG A 85 -27.64 -2.90 -17.03
CA ARG A 85 -26.37 -2.53 -16.45
C ARG A 85 -25.24 -2.65 -17.48
N ARG A 86 -24.21 -1.84 -17.32
CA ARG A 86 -22.97 -1.94 -18.08
C ARG A 86 -21.90 -2.65 -17.27
N HIS A 87 -21.04 -3.42 -17.95
CA HIS A 87 -19.91 -4.10 -17.33
C HIS A 87 -18.78 -3.09 -17.02
N GLU A 88 -18.45 -2.91 -15.74
CA GLU A 88 -17.39 -2.00 -15.30
C GLU A 88 -16.10 -2.75 -14.98
N GLY A 89 -15.77 -3.75 -15.80
CA GLY A 89 -14.60 -4.58 -15.62
C GLY A 89 -14.20 -5.29 -16.91
N THR A 90 -13.12 -6.07 -16.83
CA THR A 90 -12.65 -6.95 -17.90
C THR A 90 -12.71 -8.39 -17.41
N ASP A 91 -13.42 -9.26 -18.14
CA ASP A 91 -13.50 -10.68 -17.83
C ASP A 91 -12.26 -11.41 -18.34
N ILE A 92 -11.59 -12.14 -17.47
CA ILE A 92 -10.43 -12.97 -17.79
C ILE A 92 -10.78 -14.43 -17.47
N PHE A 93 -11.07 -15.21 -18.50
CA PHE A 93 -11.48 -16.60 -18.34
C PHE A 93 -10.28 -17.52 -18.15
N ALA A 94 -10.35 -18.40 -17.14
CA ALA A 94 -9.34 -19.41 -16.87
C ALA A 94 -9.96 -20.64 -16.19
N ALA A 95 -9.23 -21.73 -16.16
CA ALA A 95 -9.67 -22.94 -15.46
C ALA A 95 -9.76 -22.70 -13.95
N ARG A 96 -10.71 -23.37 -13.31
CA ARG A 96 -10.85 -23.34 -11.84
C ARG A 96 -9.53 -23.76 -11.17
N GLY A 97 -9.17 -23.09 -10.09
CA GLY A 97 -7.90 -23.28 -9.39
C GLY A 97 -6.72 -22.50 -9.98
N THR A 98 -6.92 -21.79 -11.11
CA THR A 98 -5.87 -20.92 -11.66
C THR A 98 -5.57 -19.77 -10.68
N ARG A 99 -4.28 -19.54 -10.45
CA ARG A 99 -3.84 -18.48 -9.50
C ARG A 99 -4.16 -17.09 -10.02
N VAL A 100 -4.73 -16.26 -9.14
CA VAL A 100 -4.97 -14.85 -9.36
C VAL A 100 -3.99 -14.05 -8.50
N ARG A 101 -3.24 -13.16 -9.14
CA ARG A 101 -2.16 -12.39 -8.54
C ARG A 101 -2.44 -10.89 -8.60
N SER A 102 -1.87 -10.13 -7.69
CA SER A 102 -1.95 -8.67 -7.78
C SER A 102 -1.28 -8.16 -9.04
N SER A 103 -1.97 -7.29 -9.78
CA SER A 103 -1.42 -6.56 -10.93
C SER A 103 -0.66 -5.31 -10.51
N THR A 104 -0.70 -4.95 -9.24
CA THR A 104 -0.16 -3.67 -8.75
C THR A 104 0.53 -3.84 -7.40
N VAL A 105 1.40 -2.91 -7.08
CA VAL A 105 1.85 -2.67 -5.72
C VAL A 105 0.73 -1.98 -4.93
N GLY A 106 0.58 -2.28 -3.65
CA GLY A 106 -0.44 -1.59 -2.86
C GLY A 106 -0.75 -2.25 -1.52
N ILE A 107 -1.93 -1.94 -1.02
CA ILE A 107 -2.46 -2.48 0.24
C ILE A 107 -3.80 -3.16 -0.04
N VAL A 108 -4.00 -4.35 0.50
CA VAL A 108 -5.30 -5.03 0.48
C VAL A 108 -6.29 -4.20 1.30
N ALA A 109 -7.18 -3.51 0.61
CA ALA A 109 -8.15 -2.62 1.23
C ALA A 109 -9.33 -3.39 1.85
N SER A 110 -9.77 -4.47 1.19
CA SER A 110 -10.79 -5.37 1.74
C SER A 110 -10.76 -6.75 1.08
N ILE A 111 -11.18 -7.74 1.84
CA ILE A 111 -11.47 -9.11 1.41
C ILE A 111 -12.89 -9.40 1.87
N ARG A 112 -13.78 -9.80 0.97
CA ARG A 112 -15.17 -10.06 1.33
C ARG A 112 -15.84 -11.00 0.33
N GLU A 113 -16.96 -11.57 0.76
CA GLU A 113 -17.84 -12.39 -0.05
C GLU A 113 -19.23 -11.78 -0.09
N GLY A 114 -19.87 -11.82 -1.24
CA GLY A 114 -21.24 -11.37 -1.43
C GLY A 114 -21.42 -10.41 -2.62
N GLY A 115 -22.68 -10.09 -2.89
CA GLY A 115 -23.08 -9.31 -4.04
C GLY A 115 -22.76 -9.98 -5.38
N ILE A 116 -22.75 -9.21 -6.45
CA ILE A 116 -22.50 -9.71 -7.82
C ILE A 116 -21.07 -10.27 -7.97
N GLY A 117 -20.09 -9.74 -7.22
CA GLY A 117 -18.69 -10.12 -7.33
C GLY A 117 -18.30 -11.41 -6.62
N GLY A 118 -19.21 -12.02 -5.83
CA GLY A 118 -18.89 -13.23 -5.05
C GLY A 118 -17.72 -13.01 -4.09
N LYS A 119 -16.77 -13.94 -4.07
CA LYS A 119 -15.50 -13.75 -3.35
C LYS A 119 -14.61 -12.74 -4.08
N GLN A 120 -14.17 -11.73 -3.36
CA GLN A 120 -13.53 -10.58 -3.95
C GLN A 120 -12.40 -10.00 -3.08
N VAL A 121 -11.44 -9.39 -3.74
CA VAL A 121 -10.31 -8.66 -3.11
C VAL A 121 -10.22 -7.28 -3.74
N TRP A 122 -10.06 -6.26 -2.90
CA TRP A 122 -9.76 -4.90 -3.32
C TRP A 122 -8.35 -4.54 -2.91
N VAL A 123 -7.56 -4.02 -3.83
CA VAL A 123 -6.21 -3.51 -3.57
C VAL A 123 -6.17 -2.01 -3.87
N LEU A 124 -5.73 -1.22 -2.91
CA LEU A 124 -5.46 0.20 -3.09
C LEU A 124 -4.02 0.34 -3.61
N GLY A 125 -3.89 0.81 -4.83
CA GLY A 125 -2.62 0.96 -5.55
C GLY A 125 -2.20 2.41 -5.80
N PRO A 126 -1.22 2.64 -6.70
CA PRO A 126 -0.70 3.95 -7.09
C PRO A 126 -1.80 4.94 -7.50
N ALA A 127 -1.55 6.22 -7.30
CA ALA A 127 -2.52 7.30 -7.52
C ALA A 127 -3.87 7.06 -6.83
N ARG A 128 -3.88 6.24 -5.77
CA ARG A 128 -5.08 5.81 -5.03
C ARG A 128 -6.10 5.04 -5.89
N HIS A 129 -5.68 4.46 -7.00
CA HIS A 129 -6.54 3.60 -7.80
C HIS A 129 -6.91 2.34 -7.02
N ARG A 130 -8.16 1.90 -7.19
CA ARG A 130 -8.65 0.66 -6.60
C ARG A 130 -8.66 -0.42 -7.66
N HIS A 131 -7.94 -1.51 -7.40
CA HIS A 131 -7.92 -2.69 -8.24
C HIS A 131 -8.85 -3.74 -7.64
N TYR A 132 -9.80 -4.20 -8.43
CA TYR A 132 -10.85 -5.12 -8.02
C TYR A 132 -10.66 -6.49 -8.67
N TYR A 133 -10.58 -7.51 -7.85
CA TYR A 133 -10.49 -8.91 -8.26
C TYR A 133 -11.71 -9.63 -7.72
N ALA A 134 -12.55 -10.13 -8.61
CA ALA A 134 -13.84 -10.74 -8.27
C ALA A 134 -13.99 -12.14 -8.84
N HIS A 135 -15.09 -12.80 -8.48
CA HIS A 135 -15.46 -14.15 -8.90
C HIS A 135 -14.39 -15.20 -8.57
N LEU A 136 -13.69 -15.00 -7.43
CA LEU A 136 -12.70 -15.95 -6.95
C LEU A 136 -13.41 -17.19 -6.37
N ASP A 137 -12.82 -18.39 -6.59
CA ASP A 137 -13.24 -19.60 -5.90
C ASP A 137 -12.74 -19.62 -4.45
N GLY A 138 -11.55 -19.05 -4.21
CA GLY A 138 -10.97 -18.92 -2.88
C GLY A 138 -9.90 -17.84 -2.79
N TRP A 139 -9.61 -17.40 -1.57
CA TRP A 139 -8.51 -16.47 -1.30
C TRP A 139 -7.22 -17.22 -0.98
N ALA A 140 -6.08 -16.55 -1.16
CA ALA A 140 -4.82 -17.07 -0.68
C ALA A 140 -4.84 -17.20 0.86
N PRO A 141 -4.35 -18.32 1.44
CA PRO A 141 -4.49 -18.61 2.88
C PRO A 141 -3.94 -17.53 3.81
N GLU A 142 -2.86 -16.85 3.39
CA GLU A 142 -2.20 -15.82 4.20
C GLU A 142 -2.63 -14.39 3.85
N LEU A 143 -3.58 -14.24 2.92
CA LEU A 143 -4.03 -12.92 2.52
C LEU A 143 -4.91 -12.29 3.60
N ALA A 144 -4.54 -11.11 4.05
CA ALA A 144 -5.28 -10.36 5.07
C ALA A 144 -5.53 -8.92 4.64
N THR A 145 -6.64 -8.34 5.08
CA THR A 145 -6.90 -6.90 4.93
C THR A 145 -5.79 -6.10 5.60
N GLY A 146 -5.26 -5.12 4.87
CA GLY A 146 -4.13 -4.30 5.26
C GLY A 146 -2.76 -4.92 4.96
N ALA A 147 -2.69 -6.11 4.35
CA ALA A 147 -1.44 -6.66 3.85
C ALA A 147 -0.88 -5.80 2.71
N VAL A 148 0.43 -5.60 2.72
CA VAL A 148 1.15 -4.97 1.61
C VAL A 148 1.40 -6.02 0.54
N VAL A 149 1.05 -5.70 -0.71
CA VAL A 149 1.23 -6.58 -1.86
C VAL A 149 2.10 -5.94 -2.93
N GLN A 150 2.79 -6.79 -3.69
CA GLN A 150 3.56 -6.42 -4.87
C GLN A 150 2.91 -7.03 -6.12
N PRO A 151 3.22 -6.53 -7.33
CA PRO A 151 2.84 -7.23 -8.54
C PRO A 151 3.30 -8.69 -8.47
N GLY A 152 2.39 -9.63 -8.75
CA GLY A 152 2.65 -11.06 -8.63
C GLY A 152 2.34 -11.71 -7.27
N THR A 153 2.03 -10.94 -6.22
CA THR A 153 1.56 -11.50 -4.94
C THR A 153 0.26 -12.27 -5.15
N LEU A 154 0.19 -13.50 -4.64
CA LEU A 154 -1.01 -14.35 -4.75
C LEU A 154 -2.16 -13.72 -3.95
N LEU A 155 -3.30 -13.52 -4.60
CA LEU A 155 -4.53 -13.01 -3.98
C LEU A 155 -5.57 -14.11 -3.79
N GLY A 156 -5.64 -15.09 -4.70
CA GLY A 156 -6.63 -16.15 -4.68
C GLY A 156 -6.57 -17.03 -5.93
N PHE A 157 -7.69 -17.67 -6.19
CA PHE A 157 -7.84 -18.65 -7.26
C PHE A 157 -9.16 -18.42 -8.01
N VAL A 158 -9.18 -18.72 -9.32
CA VAL A 158 -10.40 -18.77 -10.16
C VAL A 158 -11.29 -19.93 -9.75
#